data_78759cc5641a74866997843bea4f34c6
#
_entry.id   78759cc5641a74866997843bea4f34c6
#
_cell.length_a   1.000
_cell.length_b   1.000
_cell.length_c   1.000
_cell.angle_alpha   90.00
_cell.angle_beta   90.00
_cell.angle_gamma   90.00
#
_symmetry.space_group_name_H-M   'P 1'
#
loop_
_entity.id
_entity.type
_entity.pdbx_description
1 polymer ?
#
loop_
_entity_poly.entity_id
_entity_poly.type
_entity_poly.pdbx_seq_one_letter_code
_entity_poly.pdbx_strand_id
1 'polypeptide(L)'
;MMAAAKQLDGAGELRENEPMSRHTSWRVGGPADQFFVPASIEDLSQFLAELDPATPVFWHGVGSNLLVRDGGIRGVVISAARILRSIERVEPHLVTAGSGVPCTQLARHCLRWGIGPSEFFAGIPGTVGGALAMNAGAHGGETWERVESVRTINRSGEIHERAPAEYTVGYRSVTGPADEWFIEGSFRFDPDVSASKATLDALLDRRKTTQPLGLPSCGSVFRNPPGDHAARLIEAAGLKGYRIGGAEVSTKHANFIINSDNATATDVEELIEHVRHTVIEKHGVELVHEVRIVGEVPR
;
A
#
# COMPACT_ATOMS: atom_id res chain seq x y z
N MET A 1 -18.45 -8.91 -20.56
CA MET A 1 -19.09 -7.63 -20.90
C MET A 1 -18.22 -6.51 -20.36
N MET A 2 -17.72 -5.58 -21.20
CA MET A 2 -16.97 -4.42 -20.69
C MET A 2 -17.95 -3.51 -19.96
N ALA A 3 -17.58 -3.11 -18.72
CA ALA A 3 -18.36 -2.15 -17.95
C ALA A 3 -18.49 -0.83 -18.72
N ALA A 4 -19.70 -0.28 -18.80
CA ALA A 4 -19.93 1.01 -19.42
C ALA A 4 -19.43 2.10 -18.47
N ALA A 5 -18.39 2.83 -18.90
CA ALA A 5 -17.94 4.02 -18.20
C ALA A 5 -18.91 5.17 -18.51
N LYS A 6 -19.49 5.77 -17.47
CA LYS A 6 -20.27 6.99 -17.60
C LYS A 6 -19.31 8.18 -17.41
N GLN A 7 -18.87 8.76 -18.51
CA GLN A 7 -18.02 9.96 -18.50
C GLN A 7 -18.92 11.19 -18.48
N LEU A 8 -18.83 11.99 -17.43
CA LEU A 8 -19.38 13.35 -17.37
C LEU A 8 -18.28 14.30 -17.81
N ASP A 9 -18.56 15.25 -18.71
CA ASP A 9 -17.60 16.24 -19.18
C ASP A 9 -16.96 17.01 -17.99
N GLY A 10 -15.64 16.87 -17.82
CA GLY A 10 -14.89 17.50 -16.74
C GLY A 10 -14.96 16.78 -15.39
N ALA A 11 -15.72 15.71 -15.25
CA ALA A 11 -15.84 14.87 -14.05
C ALA A 11 -14.95 13.62 -14.15
N GLY A 12 -14.72 12.98 -13.00
CA GLY A 12 -14.00 11.71 -12.92
C GLY A 12 -14.75 10.56 -13.62
N GLU A 13 -14.10 9.43 -13.66
CA GLU A 13 -14.61 8.21 -14.28
C GLU A 13 -15.20 7.28 -13.21
N LEU A 14 -16.48 6.96 -13.30
CA LEU A 14 -17.15 5.95 -12.48
C LEU A 14 -17.36 4.68 -13.31
N ARG A 15 -16.81 3.57 -12.83
CA ARG A 15 -16.95 2.24 -13.44
C ARG A 15 -17.75 1.32 -12.52
N GLU A 16 -18.64 0.53 -13.10
CA GLU A 16 -19.42 -0.49 -12.38
C GLU A 16 -18.80 -1.87 -12.59
N ASN A 17 -18.83 -2.71 -11.56
CA ASN A 17 -18.29 -4.08 -11.59
C ASN A 17 -16.84 -4.15 -12.10
N GLU A 18 -15.99 -3.19 -11.66
CA GLU A 18 -14.60 -3.11 -12.10
C GLU A 18 -13.75 -4.20 -11.45
N PRO A 19 -13.08 -5.07 -12.24
CA PRO A 19 -12.27 -6.15 -11.69
C PRO A 19 -11.08 -5.62 -10.90
N MET A 20 -11.02 -5.90 -9.59
CA MET A 20 -9.91 -5.47 -8.73
C MET A 20 -8.60 -6.17 -9.07
N SER A 21 -8.61 -7.28 -9.80
CA SER A 21 -7.41 -7.91 -10.35
C SER A 21 -6.57 -6.98 -11.24
N ARG A 22 -7.16 -5.95 -11.82
CA ARG A 22 -6.45 -4.89 -12.59
C ARG A 22 -5.78 -3.85 -11.70
N HIS A 23 -6.14 -3.82 -10.42
CA HIS A 23 -5.78 -2.78 -9.46
C HIS A 23 -5.01 -3.31 -8.24
N THR A 24 -4.64 -4.59 -8.23
CA THR A 24 -3.80 -5.21 -7.20
C THR A 24 -2.48 -5.69 -7.78
N SER A 25 -1.42 -5.66 -6.98
CA SER A 25 -0.10 -6.15 -7.41
C SER A 25 -0.06 -7.67 -7.59
N TRP A 26 -0.91 -8.43 -6.92
CA TRP A 26 -1.08 -9.86 -7.17
C TRP A 26 -1.82 -10.18 -8.46
N ARG A 27 -2.52 -9.19 -9.04
CA ARG A 27 -3.40 -9.36 -10.20
C ARG A 27 -4.52 -10.37 -9.97
N VAL A 28 -5.04 -10.41 -8.74
CA VAL A 28 -6.19 -11.19 -8.33
C VAL A 28 -7.22 -10.28 -7.67
N GLY A 29 -8.46 -10.75 -7.54
CA GLY A 29 -9.54 -10.07 -6.85
C GLY A 29 -10.80 -9.93 -7.69
N GLY A 30 -11.94 -10.13 -7.04
CA GLY A 30 -13.28 -9.96 -7.61
C GLY A 30 -13.61 -8.50 -7.93
N PRO A 31 -14.82 -8.20 -8.38
CA PRO A 31 -15.21 -6.86 -8.81
C PRO A 31 -15.47 -5.91 -7.64
N ALA A 32 -15.14 -4.63 -7.80
CA ALA A 32 -15.75 -3.57 -7.01
C ALA A 32 -17.13 -3.23 -7.59
N ASP A 33 -18.15 -3.05 -6.74
CA ASP A 33 -19.47 -2.62 -7.21
C ASP A 33 -19.36 -1.35 -8.01
N GLN A 34 -18.64 -0.35 -7.47
CA GLN A 34 -18.29 0.91 -8.11
C GLN A 34 -16.81 1.20 -7.92
N PHE A 35 -16.17 1.76 -8.95
CA PHE A 35 -14.78 2.17 -8.93
C PHE A 35 -14.67 3.59 -9.48
N PHE A 36 -14.37 4.56 -8.62
CA PHE A 36 -14.26 5.97 -8.96
C PHE A 36 -12.82 6.42 -9.13
N VAL A 37 -12.54 7.06 -10.27
CA VAL A 37 -11.26 7.70 -10.55
C VAL A 37 -11.52 9.20 -10.72
N PRO A 38 -11.23 10.04 -9.72
CA PRO A 38 -11.49 11.47 -9.80
C PRO A 38 -10.61 12.16 -10.84
N ALA A 39 -11.15 13.22 -11.46
CA ALA A 39 -10.42 14.09 -12.40
C ALA A 39 -9.59 15.17 -11.66
N SER A 40 -10.06 15.62 -10.49
CA SER A 40 -9.40 16.64 -9.68
C SER A 40 -9.74 16.43 -8.18
N ILE A 41 -9.13 17.24 -7.30
CA ILE A 41 -9.46 17.25 -5.87
C ILE A 41 -10.89 17.78 -5.65
N GLU A 42 -11.32 18.75 -6.41
CA GLU A 42 -12.66 19.34 -6.36
C GLU A 42 -13.71 18.30 -6.76
N ASP A 43 -13.47 17.55 -7.83
CA ASP A 43 -14.33 16.45 -8.28
C ASP A 43 -14.41 15.34 -7.21
N LEU A 44 -13.29 14.99 -6.58
CA LEU A 44 -13.24 14.04 -5.47
C LEU A 44 -14.05 14.54 -4.27
N SER A 45 -13.88 15.81 -3.90
CA SER A 45 -14.60 16.45 -2.79
C SER A 45 -16.11 16.45 -3.04
N GLN A 46 -16.54 16.84 -4.24
CA GLN A 46 -17.94 16.84 -4.64
C GLN A 46 -18.52 15.42 -4.64
N PHE A 47 -17.80 14.45 -5.21
CA PHE A 47 -18.25 13.05 -5.24
C PHE A 47 -18.48 12.51 -3.82
N LEU A 48 -17.55 12.77 -2.89
CA LEU A 48 -17.69 12.35 -1.49
C LEU A 48 -18.87 13.03 -0.80
N ALA A 49 -19.06 14.35 -1.01
CA ALA A 49 -20.16 15.11 -0.43
C ALA A 49 -21.56 14.65 -0.91
N GLU A 50 -21.64 14.18 -2.16
CA GLU A 50 -22.89 13.71 -2.78
C GLU A 50 -23.16 12.22 -2.54
N LEU A 51 -22.16 11.46 -2.07
CA LEU A 51 -22.27 10.02 -1.86
C LEU A 51 -23.17 9.73 -0.66
N ASP A 52 -24.14 8.80 -0.84
CA ASP A 52 -24.98 8.33 0.25
C ASP A 52 -24.12 7.91 1.47
N PRO A 53 -24.36 8.49 2.65
CA PRO A 53 -23.61 8.16 3.88
C PRO A 53 -23.58 6.67 4.23
N ALA A 54 -24.58 5.89 3.82
CA ALA A 54 -24.63 4.45 4.04
C ALA A 54 -23.75 3.65 3.07
N THR A 55 -23.28 4.23 1.96
CA THR A 55 -22.43 3.53 0.99
C THR A 55 -21.04 3.30 1.56
N PRO A 56 -20.53 2.08 1.68
CA PRO A 56 -19.16 1.83 2.12
C PRO A 56 -18.14 2.46 1.16
N VAL A 57 -17.10 3.08 1.70
CA VAL A 57 -15.98 3.64 0.92
C VAL A 57 -14.72 2.84 1.20
N PHE A 58 -14.09 2.36 0.14
CA PHE A 58 -12.76 1.77 0.21
C PHE A 58 -11.76 2.66 -0.53
N TRP A 59 -10.81 3.25 0.22
CA TRP A 59 -9.76 4.08 -0.35
C TRP A 59 -8.62 3.21 -0.89
N HIS A 60 -8.35 3.35 -2.18
CA HIS A 60 -7.40 2.52 -2.91
C HIS A 60 -6.18 3.33 -3.37
N GLY A 61 -4.97 2.83 -3.05
CA GLY A 61 -3.72 3.35 -3.59
C GLY A 61 -3.35 2.67 -4.92
N VAL A 62 -2.27 1.89 -4.91
CA VAL A 62 -1.83 1.08 -6.07
C VAL A 62 -1.94 -0.43 -5.81
N GLY A 63 -2.63 -0.83 -4.75
CA GLY A 63 -2.88 -2.23 -4.43
C GLY A 63 -1.63 -3.06 -4.11
N SER A 64 -0.54 -2.42 -3.65
CA SER A 64 0.74 -3.10 -3.40
C SER A 64 0.79 -3.89 -2.08
N ASN A 65 -0.22 -3.74 -1.23
CA ASN A 65 -0.37 -4.47 0.04
C ASN A 65 -1.82 -4.92 0.26
N LEU A 66 -2.48 -5.37 -0.81
CA LEU A 66 -3.91 -5.64 -0.82
C LEU A 66 -4.22 -6.97 -1.47
N LEU A 67 -4.96 -7.83 -0.76
CA LEU A 67 -5.67 -8.98 -1.30
C LEU A 67 -7.17 -8.67 -1.30
N VAL A 68 -7.77 -8.61 -2.48
CA VAL A 68 -9.22 -8.49 -2.63
C VAL A 68 -9.77 -9.89 -2.89
N ARG A 69 -10.69 -10.35 -2.04
CA ARG A 69 -11.34 -11.67 -2.20
C ARG A 69 -12.14 -11.75 -3.49
N ASP A 70 -12.34 -12.96 -3.98
CA ASP A 70 -13.01 -13.20 -5.29
C ASP A 70 -14.47 -12.76 -5.32
N GLY A 71 -15.15 -12.62 -4.17
CA GLY A 71 -16.49 -12.01 -4.06
C GLY A 71 -16.50 -10.50 -4.30
N GLY A 72 -15.36 -9.83 -4.25
CA GLY A 72 -15.20 -8.41 -4.56
C GLY A 72 -15.49 -7.45 -3.39
N ILE A 73 -15.56 -6.16 -3.69
CA ILE A 73 -15.76 -5.07 -2.72
C ILE A 73 -17.12 -4.45 -2.91
N ARG A 74 -17.93 -4.40 -1.82
CA ARG A 74 -19.22 -3.70 -1.81
C ARG A 74 -19.03 -2.20 -1.61
N GLY A 75 -19.90 -1.42 -2.22
CA GLY A 75 -19.86 0.04 -2.20
C GLY A 75 -18.93 0.64 -3.25
N VAL A 76 -18.20 1.70 -2.91
CA VAL A 76 -17.35 2.41 -3.85
C VAL A 76 -15.87 2.28 -3.47
N VAL A 77 -15.04 1.90 -4.45
CA VAL A 77 -13.57 1.99 -4.37
C VAL A 77 -13.15 3.32 -4.98
N ILE A 78 -12.43 4.17 -4.23
CA ILE A 78 -11.93 5.45 -4.71
C ILE A 78 -10.43 5.34 -4.99
N SER A 79 -10.00 5.62 -6.22
CA SER A 79 -8.61 5.58 -6.67
C SER A 79 -8.11 6.97 -7.06
N ALA A 80 -7.68 7.76 -6.07
CA ALA A 80 -7.25 9.14 -6.23
C ALA A 80 -5.74 9.28 -6.55
N ALA A 81 -4.98 8.20 -6.65
CA ALA A 81 -3.52 8.24 -6.82
C ALA A 81 -3.05 9.01 -8.08
N ARG A 82 -3.90 9.14 -9.10
CA ARG A 82 -3.56 9.84 -10.35
C ARG A 82 -3.50 11.35 -10.19
N ILE A 83 -4.38 11.92 -9.36
CA ILE A 83 -4.49 13.37 -9.15
C ILE A 83 -3.61 13.87 -8.00
N LEU A 84 -3.12 12.99 -7.12
CA LEU A 84 -2.34 13.31 -5.92
C LEU A 84 -0.85 13.01 -6.14
N ARG A 85 -0.21 13.66 -7.12
CA ARG A 85 1.17 13.35 -7.55
C ARG A 85 2.16 14.51 -7.46
N SER A 86 1.78 15.61 -6.81
CA SER A 86 2.69 16.73 -6.53
C SER A 86 3.84 16.31 -5.63
N ILE A 87 5.03 16.83 -5.88
CA ILE A 87 6.18 16.77 -4.97
C ILE A 87 6.82 18.15 -4.99
N GLU A 88 6.92 18.79 -3.84
CA GLU A 88 7.43 20.14 -3.70
C GLU A 88 8.41 20.23 -2.52
N ARG A 89 9.51 20.97 -2.73
CA ARG A 89 10.41 21.39 -1.67
C ARG A 89 9.91 22.74 -1.14
N VAL A 90 9.25 22.71 0.01
CA VAL A 90 8.63 23.92 0.61
C VAL A 90 9.65 24.74 1.37
N GLU A 91 10.56 24.08 2.08
CA GLU A 91 11.69 24.66 2.82
C GLU A 91 12.96 23.84 2.55
N PRO A 92 14.15 24.28 2.99
CA PRO A 92 15.40 23.56 2.77
C PRO A 92 15.35 22.07 3.14
N HIS A 93 14.60 21.72 4.18
CA HIS A 93 14.49 20.34 4.69
C HIS A 93 13.05 19.88 4.87
N LEU A 94 12.07 20.59 4.29
CA LEU A 94 10.66 20.23 4.29
C LEU A 94 10.19 19.94 2.86
N VAL A 95 9.65 18.76 2.68
CA VAL A 95 9.14 18.28 1.39
C VAL A 95 7.69 17.87 1.55
N THR A 96 6.80 18.37 0.70
CA THR A 96 5.43 17.87 0.58
C THR A 96 5.34 16.86 -0.56
N ALA A 97 4.53 15.84 -0.38
CA ALA A 97 4.26 14.84 -1.42
C ALA A 97 2.81 14.36 -1.35
N GLY A 98 2.14 14.43 -2.48
CA GLY A 98 0.79 13.89 -2.64
C GLY A 98 0.74 12.38 -2.39
N SER A 99 -0.37 11.88 -1.87
CA SER A 99 -0.52 10.48 -1.46
C SER A 99 -0.39 9.49 -2.62
N GLY A 100 -0.59 9.92 -3.86
CA GLY A 100 -0.39 9.12 -5.09
C GLY A 100 1.05 9.03 -5.57
N VAL A 101 1.99 9.75 -4.95
CA VAL A 101 3.41 9.72 -5.32
C VAL A 101 4.02 8.36 -4.95
N PRO A 102 4.70 7.65 -5.87
CA PRO A 102 5.47 6.46 -5.52
C PRO A 102 6.60 6.81 -4.53
N CYS A 103 6.76 6.03 -3.46
CA CYS A 103 7.78 6.26 -2.44
C CYS A 103 9.19 6.32 -3.04
N THR A 104 9.50 5.49 -4.05
CA THR A 104 10.77 5.56 -4.79
C THR A 104 10.96 6.89 -5.54
N GLN A 105 9.89 7.53 -5.98
CA GLN A 105 9.96 8.84 -6.63
C GLN A 105 10.24 9.93 -5.61
N LEU A 106 9.62 9.90 -4.43
CA LEU A 106 9.94 10.81 -3.32
C LEU A 106 11.42 10.72 -2.95
N ALA A 107 11.95 9.51 -2.72
CA ALA A 107 13.37 9.30 -2.43
C ALA A 107 14.30 9.91 -3.50
N ARG A 108 13.97 9.72 -4.79
CA ARG A 108 14.76 10.29 -5.90
C ARG A 108 14.70 11.82 -5.97
N HIS A 109 13.58 12.45 -5.61
CA HIS A 109 13.47 13.89 -5.52
C HIS A 109 14.31 14.44 -4.36
N CYS A 110 14.19 13.83 -3.18
CA CYS A 110 15.01 14.19 -2.02
C CYS A 110 16.50 14.05 -2.31
N LEU A 111 16.94 12.96 -2.97
CA LEU A 111 18.33 12.78 -3.41
C LEU A 111 18.80 13.92 -4.31
N ARG A 112 18.01 14.34 -5.30
CA ARG A 112 18.37 15.47 -6.19
C ARG A 112 18.50 16.79 -5.46
N TRP A 113 17.78 16.96 -4.34
CA TRP A 113 17.84 18.16 -3.50
C TRP A 113 18.87 18.05 -2.37
N GLY A 114 19.55 16.90 -2.24
CA GLY A 114 20.50 16.64 -1.15
C GLY A 114 19.84 16.49 0.23
N ILE A 115 18.56 16.13 0.28
CA ILE A 115 17.75 16.06 1.49
C ILE A 115 17.72 14.62 2.02
N GLY A 116 18.23 14.38 3.24
CA GLY A 116 18.30 13.06 3.87
C GLY A 116 17.92 13.08 5.36
N PRO A 117 17.86 11.90 5.98
CA PRO A 117 17.87 10.58 5.36
C PRO A 117 16.50 10.24 4.72
N SER A 118 16.44 10.09 3.41
CA SER A 118 15.21 9.86 2.66
C SER A 118 15.25 8.56 1.83
N GLU A 119 16.41 7.92 1.76
CA GLU A 119 16.68 6.77 0.88
C GLU A 119 15.83 5.56 1.22
N PHE A 120 15.41 5.42 2.48
CA PHE A 120 14.56 4.31 2.93
C PHE A 120 13.23 4.26 2.20
N PHE A 121 12.68 5.40 1.77
CA PHE A 121 11.46 5.44 0.95
C PHE A 121 11.60 4.63 -0.35
N ALA A 122 12.80 4.49 -0.90
CA ALA A 122 13.02 3.66 -2.09
C ALA A 122 12.82 2.16 -1.81
N GLY A 123 12.93 1.73 -0.56
CA GLY A 123 12.65 0.37 -0.12
C GLY A 123 11.15 0.06 0.03
N ILE A 124 10.29 1.07 0.11
CA ILE A 124 8.86 0.93 0.34
C ILE A 124 8.12 0.73 -1.00
N PRO A 125 7.48 -0.43 -1.25
CA PRO A 125 6.63 -0.61 -2.41
C PRO A 125 5.31 0.15 -2.22
N GLY A 126 4.88 0.87 -3.26
CA GLY A 126 3.62 1.61 -3.20
C GLY A 126 3.81 3.13 -3.18
N THR A 127 2.79 3.83 -2.69
CA THR A 127 2.70 5.30 -2.68
C THR A 127 2.81 5.87 -1.27
N VAL A 128 3.06 7.18 -1.21
CA VAL A 128 3.10 7.97 0.03
C VAL A 128 1.85 7.75 0.88
N GLY A 129 0.65 7.74 0.29
CA GLY A 129 -0.59 7.50 1.03
C GLY A 129 -0.65 6.10 1.68
N GLY A 130 -0.16 5.07 0.98
CA GLY A 130 -0.01 3.73 1.56
C GLY A 130 1.04 3.70 2.66
N ALA A 131 2.14 4.43 2.50
CA ALA A 131 3.18 4.55 3.50
C ALA A 131 2.70 5.28 4.77
N LEU A 132 1.92 6.35 4.62
CA LEU A 132 1.26 7.04 5.74
C LEU A 132 0.25 6.13 6.45
N ALA A 133 -0.62 5.44 5.71
CA ALA A 133 -1.69 4.60 6.28
C ALA A 133 -1.16 3.39 7.09
N MET A 134 0.07 2.97 6.85
CA MET A 134 0.65 1.78 7.48
C MET A 134 1.90 2.04 8.30
N ASN A 135 2.36 3.28 8.43
CA ASN A 135 3.71 3.57 8.90
C ASN A 135 4.74 2.67 8.21
N ALA A 136 4.67 2.63 6.87
CA ALA A 136 5.58 1.77 6.13
C ALA A 136 7.03 2.21 6.34
N GLY A 137 7.91 1.24 6.43
CA GLY A 137 9.34 1.50 6.64
C GLY A 137 10.19 0.45 5.94
N ALA A 138 11.42 0.80 5.70
CA ALA A 138 12.43 -0.07 5.12
C ALA A 138 13.82 0.36 5.61
N HIS A 139 14.73 -0.62 5.73
CA HIS A 139 16.15 -0.35 6.03
C HIS A 139 16.40 0.51 7.28
N GLY A 140 15.56 0.37 8.30
CA GLY A 140 15.71 1.06 9.58
C GLY A 140 15.07 2.45 9.68
N GLY A 141 14.41 2.94 8.61
CA GLY A 141 13.60 4.16 8.67
C GLY A 141 12.11 3.87 8.54
N GLU A 142 11.27 4.65 9.19
CA GLU A 142 9.82 4.59 9.11
C GLU A 142 9.23 5.92 8.67
N THR A 143 8.07 5.86 7.98
CA THR A 143 7.45 7.05 7.35
C THR A 143 7.12 8.12 8.38
N TRP A 144 6.49 7.75 9.50
CA TRP A 144 6.01 8.71 10.49
C TRP A 144 7.11 9.37 11.33
N GLU A 145 8.33 8.83 11.33
CA GLU A 145 9.48 9.52 11.91
C GLU A 145 9.82 10.84 11.20
N ARG A 146 9.30 11.04 10.00
CA ARG A 146 9.56 12.22 9.15
C ARG A 146 8.32 13.09 8.95
N VAL A 147 7.14 12.65 9.37
CA VAL A 147 5.90 13.41 9.17
C VAL A 147 5.89 14.66 10.05
N GLU A 148 5.77 15.83 9.43
CA GLU A 148 5.53 17.12 10.06
C GLU A 148 4.04 17.43 10.19
N SER A 149 3.30 17.20 9.09
CA SER A 149 1.85 17.29 9.00
C SER A 149 1.32 16.42 7.87
N VAL A 150 0.02 16.16 7.86
CA VAL A 150 -0.65 15.52 6.75
C VAL A 150 -1.91 16.29 6.37
N ARG A 151 -2.28 16.22 5.10
CA ARG A 151 -3.60 16.68 4.65
C ARG A 151 -4.45 15.45 4.36
N THR A 152 -5.68 15.52 4.85
CA THR A 152 -6.68 14.45 4.67
C THR A 152 -7.94 15.02 4.01
N ILE A 153 -8.74 14.14 3.43
CA ILE A 153 -10.10 14.45 3.00
C ILE A 153 -11.05 13.53 3.77
N ASN A 154 -12.15 14.08 4.28
CA ASN A 154 -13.14 13.32 5.02
C ASN A 154 -14.30 12.85 4.12
N ARG A 155 -15.23 12.13 4.73
CA ARG A 155 -16.44 11.60 4.07
C ARG A 155 -17.33 12.69 3.44
N SER A 156 -17.31 13.91 3.99
CA SER A 156 -18.08 15.04 3.46
C SER A 156 -17.34 15.82 2.37
N GLY A 157 -16.15 15.34 1.96
CA GLY A 157 -15.32 16.02 0.96
C GLY A 157 -14.52 17.20 1.51
N GLU A 158 -14.51 17.42 2.83
CA GLU A 158 -13.78 18.50 3.46
C GLU A 158 -12.31 18.12 3.64
N ILE A 159 -11.41 19.06 3.38
CA ILE A 159 -9.98 18.89 3.54
C ILE A 159 -9.53 19.42 4.89
N HIS A 160 -8.76 18.61 5.63
CA HIS A 160 -8.20 18.95 6.91
C HIS A 160 -6.69 18.88 6.89
N GLU A 161 -6.03 19.77 7.62
CA GLU A 161 -4.64 19.65 8.00
C GLU A 161 -4.58 19.02 9.39
N ARG A 162 -3.74 17.97 9.54
CA ARG A 162 -3.61 17.17 10.75
C ARG A 162 -2.18 17.13 11.24
N ALA A 163 -1.99 17.29 12.54
CA ALA A 163 -0.71 17.13 13.19
C ALA A 163 -0.45 15.64 13.54
N PRO A 164 0.82 15.18 13.64
CA PRO A 164 1.14 13.83 14.07
C PRO A 164 0.54 13.43 15.42
N ALA A 165 0.35 14.37 16.32
CA ALA A 165 -0.25 14.12 17.65
C ALA A 165 -1.73 13.67 17.60
N GLU A 166 -2.41 13.83 16.46
CA GLU A 166 -3.77 13.34 16.25
C GLU A 166 -3.83 11.86 15.86
N TYR A 167 -2.65 11.23 15.73
CA TYR A 167 -2.53 9.83 15.31
C TYR A 167 -1.83 8.99 16.38
N THR A 168 -2.27 7.73 16.52
CA THR A 168 -1.53 6.70 17.23
C THR A 168 -0.74 5.91 16.20
N VAL A 169 0.59 5.99 16.30
CA VAL A 169 1.51 5.37 15.33
C VAL A 169 2.27 4.24 15.99
N GLY A 170 2.30 3.08 15.33
CA GLY A 170 3.05 1.90 15.76
C GLY A 170 3.66 1.15 14.58
N TYR A 171 4.31 0.04 14.86
CA TYR A 171 4.89 -0.82 13.82
C TYR A 171 3.80 -1.35 12.88
N ARG A 172 3.84 -0.92 11.62
CA ARG A 172 2.84 -1.25 10.57
C ARG A 172 1.40 -0.93 10.97
N SER A 173 1.22 0.13 11.75
CA SER A 173 -0.10 0.53 12.25
C SER A 173 -0.19 2.03 12.42
N VAL A 174 -1.27 2.61 11.90
CA VAL A 174 -1.63 4.02 12.10
C VAL A 174 -3.12 4.09 12.35
N THR A 175 -3.52 4.76 13.42
CA THR A 175 -4.92 5.03 13.75
C THR A 175 -5.07 6.54 13.98
N GLY A 176 -6.03 7.15 13.34
CA GLY A 176 -6.33 8.59 13.41
C GLY A 176 -7.82 8.85 13.29
N PRO A 177 -8.22 10.08 12.89
CA PRO A 177 -9.62 10.41 12.67
C PRO A 177 -10.35 9.42 11.78
N ALA A 178 -11.58 9.05 12.16
CA ALA A 178 -12.39 8.12 11.40
C ALA A 178 -12.88 8.74 10.08
N ASP A 179 -13.05 7.90 9.06
CA ASP A 179 -13.55 8.30 7.74
C ASP A 179 -12.77 9.46 7.11
N GLU A 180 -11.44 9.47 7.33
CA GLU A 180 -10.51 10.39 6.68
C GLU A 180 -9.43 9.61 5.92
N TRP A 181 -9.05 10.13 4.75
CA TRP A 181 -8.05 9.53 3.88
C TRP A 181 -6.95 10.53 3.55
N PHE A 182 -5.70 10.06 3.55
CA PHE A 182 -4.54 10.90 3.25
C PHE A 182 -4.54 11.34 1.78
N ILE A 183 -4.42 12.65 1.55
CA ILE A 183 -4.24 13.24 0.22
C ILE A 183 -2.82 13.79 0.02
N GLU A 184 -2.12 14.17 1.10
CA GLU A 184 -0.75 14.69 1.06
C GLU A 184 -0.04 14.45 2.40
N GLY A 185 1.28 14.32 2.38
CA GLY A 185 2.13 14.34 3.56
C GLY A 185 3.24 15.38 3.42
N SER A 186 3.53 16.08 4.53
CA SER A 186 4.68 16.97 4.69
C SER A 186 5.73 16.26 5.52
N PHE A 187 6.96 16.19 5.01
CA PHE A 187 8.05 15.42 5.60
C PHE A 187 9.22 16.34 5.92
N ARG A 188 9.60 16.37 7.20
CA ARG A 188 10.78 17.09 7.67
C ARG A 188 11.95 16.15 7.80
N PHE A 189 13.06 16.54 7.18
CA PHE A 189 14.30 15.78 7.17
C PHE A 189 15.38 16.48 8.01
N ASP A 190 16.44 15.74 8.32
CA ASP A 190 17.54 16.21 9.14
C ASP A 190 18.42 17.19 8.35
N PRO A 191 18.66 18.44 8.85
CA PRO A 191 19.51 19.41 8.18
C PRO A 191 20.98 18.98 8.07
N ASP A 192 21.44 18.11 8.97
CA ASP A 192 22.83 17.68 9.04
C ASP A 192 23.10 16.41 8.20
N VAL A 193 22.04 15.83 7.58
CA VAL A 193 22.14 14.60 6.78
C VAL A 193 21.79 14.86 5.33
N SER A 194 22.75 14.61 4.45
CA SER A 194 22.52 14.65 2.99
C SER A 194 22.19 13.27 2.45
N ALA A 195 21.22 13.22 1.53
CA ALA A 195 20.90 11.98 0.83
C ALA A 195 22.09 11.50 -0.03
N SER A 196 22.34 10.20 -0.01
CA SER A 196 23.47 9.56 -0.69
C SER A 196 23.00 8.70 -1.87
N LYS A 197 23.52 8.99 -3.07
CA LYS A 197 23.26 8.15 -4.24
C LYS A 197 23.77 6.73 -4.03
N ALA A 198 24.96 6.57 -3.42
CA ALA A 198 25.53 5.26 -3.16
C ALA A 198 24.64 4.43 -2.21
N THR A 199 24.09 5.08 -1.17
CA THR A 199 23.15 4.44 -0.25
C THR A 199 21.87 4.02 -0.98
N LEU A 200 21.28 4.92 -1.77
CA LEU A 200 20.07 4.63 -2.55
C LEU A 200 20.30 3.44 -3.51
N ASP A 201 21.38 3.46 -4.27
CA ASP A 201 21.72 2.40 -5.23
C ASP A 201 21.91 1.05 -4.50
N ALA A 202 22.64 1.03 -3.38
CA ALA A 202 22.83 -0.18 -2.57
C ALA A 202 21.50 -0.76 -2.03
N LEU A 203 20.57 0.10 -1.60
CA LEU A 203 19.24 -0.34 -1.14
C LEU A 203 18.41 -0.94 -2.29
N LEU A 204 18.43 -0.32 -3.45
CA LEU A 204 17.73 -0.82 -4.65
C LEU A 204 18.33 -2.15 -5.13
N ASP A 205 19.66 -2.29 -5.15
CA ASP A 205 20.34 -3.51 -5.53
C ASP A 205 20.06 -4.65 -4.53
N ARG A 206 20.10 -4.37 -3.22
CA ARG A 206 19.72 -5.34 -2.20
C ARG A 206 18.28 -5.82 -2.42
N ARG A 207 17.36 -4.91 -2.69
CA ARG A 207 15.96 -5.26 -2.98
C ARG A 207 15.85 -6.13 -4.21
N LYS A 208 16.57 -5.80 -5.30
CA LYS A 208 16.59 -6.57 -6.54
C LYS A 208 17.15 -7.98 -6.34
N THR A 209 18.17 -8.13 -5.50
CA THR A 209 18.79 -9.44 -5.24
C THR A 209 17.99 -10.32 -4.29
N THR A 210 17.27 -9.74 -3.33
CA THR A 210 16.58 -10.50 -2.27
C THR A 210 15.08 -10.72 -2.50
N GLN A 211 14.41 -9.88 -3.31
CA GLN A 211 12.97 -9.94 -3.50
C GLN A 211 12.58 -10.40 -4.92
N PRO A 212 11.42 -11.05 -5.11
CA PRO A 212 10.95 -11.54 -6.43
C PRO A 212 10.34 -10.38 -7.26
N LEU A 213 11.13 -9.33 -7.52
CA LEU A 213 10.67 -8.16 -8.28
C LEU A 213 10.26 -8.56 -9.70
N GLY A 214 9.18 -7.95 -10.19
CA GLY A 214 8.62 -8.22 -11.52
C GLY A 214 7.63 -9.38 -11.56
N LEU A 215 7.52 -10.18 -10.49
CA LEU A 215 6.46 -11.17 -10.36
C LEU A 215 5.26 -10.58 -9.60
N PRO A 216 4.02 -10.98 -9.96
CA PRO A 216 2.82 -10.51 -9.26
C PRO A 216 2.85 -10.93 -7.79
N SER A 217 3.00 -9.95 -6.88
CA SER A 217 3.05 -10.16 -5.42
C SER A 217 2.77 -8.85 -4.68
N CYS A 218 2.45 -8.92 -3.39
CA CYS A 218 2.16 -7.75 -2.55
C CYS A 218 3.23 -7.47 -1.48
N GLY A 219 4.50 -7.73 -1.77
CA GLY A 219 5.57 -7.54 -0.79
C GLY A 219 5.54 -8.63 0.28
N SER A 220 5.94 -8.28 1.50
CA SER A 220 5.90 -9.17 2.66
C SER A 220 4.46 -9.46 3.08
N VAL A 221 4.12 -10.74 3.20
CA VAL A 221 2.77 -11.16 3.60
C VAL A 221 2.56 -11.03 5.10
N PHE A 222 3.59 -11.31 5.89
CA PHE A 222 3.52 -11.29 7.36
C PHE A 222 4.49 -10.26 7.95
N ARG A 223 4.10 -9.69 9.09
CA ARG A 223 4.97 -8.88 9.94
C ARG A 223 6.07 -9.73 10.55
N ASN A 224 7.24 -9.14 10.80
CA ASN A 224 8.25 -9.83 11.59
C ASN A 224 7.78 -9.94 13.05
N PRO A 225 7.82 -11.15 13.64
CA PRO A 225 7.52 -11.32 15.06
C PRO A 225 8.65 -10.71 15.92
N PRO A 226 8.40 -10.42 17.21
CA PRO A 226 9.43 -9.91 18.12
C PRO A 226 10.65 -10.84 18.17
N GLY A 227 11.83 -10.28 17.89
CA GLY A 227 13.12 -10.99 17.98
C GLY A 227 13.42 -11.94 16.82
N ASP A 228 12.56 -12.04 15.79
CA ASP A 228 12.77 -12.95 14.67
C ASP A 228 12.26 -12.37 13.34
N HIS A 229 12.46 -13.11 12.25
CA HIS A 229 12.00 -12.75 10.91
C HIS A 229 11.01 -13.78 10.36
N ALA A 230 9.85 -13.31 9.89
CA ALA A 230 8.84 -14.18 9.27
C ALA A 230 9.43 -15.01 8.11
N ALA A 231 10.25 -14.41 7.25
CA ALA A 231 10.90 -15.12 6.15
C ALA A 231 11.77 -16.29 6.62
N ARG A 232 12.52 -16.13 7.73
CA ARG A 232 13.36 -17.19 8.30
C ARG A 232 12.51 -18.36 8.81
N LEU A 233 11.43 -18.05 9.53
CA LEU A 233 10.50 -19.07 10.08
C LEU A 233 9.82 -19.85 8.96
N ILE A 234 9.32 -19.19 7.92
CA ILE A 234 8.67 -19.81 6.76
C ILE A 234 9.67 -20.70 5.99
N GLU A 235 10.90 -20.23 5.81
CA GLU A 235 11.96 -21.02 5.16
C GLU A 235 12.35 -22.24 6.01
N ALA A 236 12.53 -22.07 7.33
CA ALA A 236 12.82 -23.16 8.26
C ALA A 236 11.66 -24.17 8.35
N ALA A 237 10.43 -23.73 8.12
CA ALA A 237 9.27 -24.61 7.99
C ALA A 237 9.24 -25.43 6.69
N GLY A 238 10.15 -25.18 5.73
CA GLY A 238 10.26 -25.91 4.47
C GLY A 238 9.24 -25.50 3.41
N LEU A 239 8.69 -24.27 3.51
CA LEU A 239 7.56 -23.84 2.68
C LEU A 239 7.94 -23.11 1.39
N LYS A 240 9.23 -22.84 1.12
CA LYS A 240 9.65 -22.25 -0.17
C LYS A 240 9.21 -23.14 -1.34
N GLY A 241 8.55 -22.55 -2.34
CA GLY A 241 8.04 -23.26 -3.51
C GLY A 241 6.74 -24.04 -3.26
N TYR A 242 6.19 -23.99 -2.05
CA TYR A 242 4.90 -24.62 -1.76
C TYR A 242 3.77 -23.91 -2.51
N ARG A 243 2.81 -24.66 -3.06
CA ARG A 243 1.74 -24.13 -3.92
C ARG A 243 0.37 -24.54 -3.43
N ILE A 244 -0.58 -23.63 -3.61
CA ILE A 244 -2.03 -23.90 -3.60
C ILE A 244 -2.61 -23.25 -4.86
N GLY A 245 -3.24 -24.03 -5.71
CA GLY A 245 -3.71 -23.54 -7.02
C GLY A 245 -2.59 -22.86 -7.80
N GLY A 246 -2.84 -21.63 -8.22
CA GLY A 246 -1.86 -20.80 -8.93
C GLY A 246 -0.94 -19.96 -8.03
N ALA A 247 -1.14 -19.98 -6.69
CA ALA A 247 -0.32 -19.24 -5.73
C ALA A 247 0.89 -20.06 -5.26
N GLU A 248 2.04 -19.40 -5.06
CA GLU A 248 3.31 -20.04 -4.66
C GLU A 248 4.05 -19.20 -3.63
N VAL A 249 4.58 -19.85 -2.58
CA VAL A 249 5.58 -19.23 -1.70
C VAL A 249 6.87 -19.04 -2.48
N SER A 250 7.33 -17.82 -2.63
CA SER A 250 8.50 -17.50 -3.44
C SER A 250 9.74 -18.26 -2.98
N THR A 251 10.43 -18.91 -3.91
CA THR A 251 11.72 -19.56 -3.66
C THR A 251 12.85 -18.57 -3.37
N LYS A 252 12.67 -17.30 -3.81
CA LYS A 252 13.65 -16.23 -3.60
C LYS A 252 13.53 -15.59 -2.21
N HIS A 253 12.30 -15.35 -1.72
CA HIS A 253 12.03 -14.71 -0.42
C HIS A 253 10.79 -15.35 0.20
N ALA A 254 10.96 -16.13 1.26
CA ALA A 254 9.91 -16.97 1.81
C ALA A 254 8.69 -16.20 2.36
N ASN A 255 8.84 -14.93 2.74
CA ASN A 255 7.71 -14.08 3.18
C ASN A 255 6.98 -13.38 2.00
N PHE A 256 7.16 -13.89 0.77
CA PHE A 256 6.45 -13.43 -0.43
C PHE A 256 5.65 -14.58 -1.02
N ILE A 257 4.39 -14.32 -1.30
CA ILE A 257 3.54 -15.19 -2.12
C ILE A 257 3.41 -14.56 -3.49
N ILE A 258 3.63 -15.33 -4.54
CA ILE A 258 3.53 -14.90 -5.93
C ILE A 258 2.35 -15.59 -6.61
N ASN A 259 1.67 -14.86 -7.49
CA ASN A 259 0.76 -15.46 -8.46
C ASN A 259 1.60 -15.98 -9.61
N SER A 260 1.89 -17.28 -9.58
CA SER A 260 2.78 -17.95 -10.53
C SER A 260 2.05 -18.54 -11.74
N ASP A 261 0.76 -18.85 -11.58
CA ASP A 261 -0.06 -19.47 -12.65
C ASP A 261 -1.55 -19.17 -12.46
N ASN A 262 -1.98 -17.96 -12.84
CA ASN A 262 -3.39 -17.56 -12.81
C ASN A 262 -4.11 -17.86 -11.48
N ALA A 263 -3.46 -17.59 -10.35
CA ALA A 263 -4.05 -17.77 -9.03
C ALA A 263 -5.37 -17.00 -8.89
N THR A 264 -6.29 -17.55 -8.12
CA THR A 264 -7.45 -16.83 -7.57
C THR A 264 -7.05 -16.12 -6.28
N ALA A 265 -7.88 -15.20 -5.78
CA ALA A 265 -7.65 -14.63 -4.44
C ALA A 265 -7.82 -15.68 -3.34
N THR A 266 -8.70 -16.65 -3.55
CA THR A 266 -8.88 -17.81 -2.68
C THR A 266 -7.61 -18.63 -2.57
N ASP A 267 -6.93 -18.97 -3.68
CA ASP A 267 -5.65 -19.70 -3.67
C ASP A 267 -4.59 -18.96 -2.81
N VAL A 268 -4.51 -17.63 -2.96
CA VAL A 268 -3.57 -16.79 -2.21
C VAL A 268 -3.92 -16.78 -0.72
N GLU A 269 -5.21 -16.61 -0.37
CA GLU A 269 -5.67 -16.57 1.02
C GLU A 269 -5.48 -17.93 1.71
N GLU A 270 -5.81 -19.04 1.05
CA GLU A 270 -5.57 -20.40 1.54
C GLU A 270 -4.09 -20.68 1.77
N LEU A 271 -3.22 -20.20 0.86
CA LEU A 271 -1.77 -20.36 1.01
C LEU A 271 -1.24 -19.51 2.19
N ILE A 272 -1.77 -18.30 2.41
CA ILE A 272 -1.44 -17.46 3.57
C ILE A 272 -1.79 -18.21 4.87
N GLU A 273 -2.99 -18.77 4.97
CA GLU A 273 -3.43 -19.51 6.16
C GLU A 273 -2.64 -20.80 6.36
N HIS A 274 -2.32 -21.54 5.29
CA HIS A 274 -1.47 -22.73 5.36
C HIS A 274 -0.08 -22.39 5.92
N VAL A 275 0.54 -21.30 5.43
CA VAL A 275 1.84 -20.84 5.93
C VAL A 275 1.75 -20.49 7.42
N ARG A 276 0.72 -19.75 7.85
CA ARG A 276 0.50 -19.36 9.24
C ARG A 276 0.38 -20.59 10.17
N HIS A 277 -0.47 -21.54 9.80
CA HIS A 277 -0.68 -22.77 10.57
C HIS A 277 0.60 -23.62 10.66
N THR A 278 1.30 -23.80 9.54
CA THR A 278 2.53 -24.60 9.52
C THR A 278 3.64 -23.99 10.39
N VAL A 279 3.76 -22.65 10.40
CA VAL A 279 4.74 -21.96 11.25
C VAL A 279 4.36 -22.09 12.74
N ILE A 280 3.07 -22.00 13.09
CA ILE A 280 2.59 -22.24 14.47
C ILE A 280 2.94 -23.68 14.89
N GLU A 281 2.62 -24.67 14.08
CA GLU A 281 2.87 -26.09 14.39
C GLU A 281 4.36 -26.41 14.57
N LYS A 282 5.23 -25.85 13.70
CA LYS A 282 6.67 -26.17 13.71
C LYS A 282 7.50 -25.33 14.67
N HIS A 283 7.09 -24.10 14.92
CA HIS A 283 7.90 -23.13 15.68
C HIS A 283 7.19 -22.51 16.88
N GLY A 284 5.88 -22.75 17.07
CA GLY A 284 5.10 -22.15 18.16
C GLY A 284 4.92 -20.63 18.02
N VAL A 285 5.16 -20.07 16.84
CA VAL A 285 5.08 -18.63 16.57
C VAL A 285 3.89 -18.33 15.68
N GLU A 286 2.97 -17.49 16.16
CA GLU A 286 1.85 -17.00 15.37
C GLU A 286 2.29 -15.80 14.51
N LEU A 287 2.26 -15.97 13.17
CA LEU A 287 2.52 -14.90 12.23
C LEU A 287 1.28 -14.01 12.05
N VAL A 288 1.49 -12.69 12.11
CA VAL A 288 0.45 -11.69 11.90
C VAL A 288 0.53 -11.15 10.48
N HIS A 289 -0.60 -11.06 9.79
CA HIS A 289 -0.65 -10.51 8.44
C HIS A 289 -0.15 -9.06 8.40
N GLU A 290 0.71 -8.74 7.44
CA GLU A 290 1.02 -7.37 7.04
C GLU A 290 0.09 -6.94 5.89
N VAL A 291 -0.22 -7.88 4.99
CA VAL A 291 -1.17 -7.66 3.90
C VAL A 291 -2.59 -7.44 4.43
N ARG A 292 -3.31 -6.51 3.79
CA ARG A 292 -4.73 -6.27 4.07
C ARG A 292 -5.59 -7.18 3.19
N ILE A 293 -6.37 -8.05 3.82
CA ILE A 293 -7.35 -8.90 3.14
C ILE A 293 -8.72 -8.23 3.28
N VAL A 294 -9.37 -7.97 2.15
CA VAL A 294 -10.66 -7.23 2.08
C VAL A 294 -11.61 -7.89 1.09
N GLY A 295 -12.88 -7.46 1.15
CA GLY A 295 -13.90 -7.96 0.26
C GLY A 295 -14.59 -9.22 0.77
N GLU A 296 -15.61 -9.67 0.02
CA GLU A 296 -16.42 -10.81 0.37
C GLU A 296 -15.86 -12.11 -0.19
N VAL A 297 -16.09 -13.21 0.50
CA VAL A 297 -15.87 -14.55 -0.05
C VAL A 297 -16.82 -14.79 -1.23
N PRO A 298 -16.42 -15.55 -2.25
CA PRO A 298 -17.33 -15.90 -3.34
C PRO A 298 -18.53 -16.68 -2.78
N ARG A 299 -19.72 -16.39 -3.32
CA ARG A 299 -20.96 -17.10 -2.95
C ARG A 299 -21.02 -18.45 -3.61
#